data_97e8d2e067e9dd4b36a028cafdd7bfd1
#
_entry.id   97e8d2e067e9dd4b36a028cafdd7bfd1
#
_cell.length_a   1.000
_cell.length_b   1.000
_cell.length_c   1.000
_cell.angle_alpha   90.00
_cell.angle_beta   90.00
_cell.angle_gamma   90.00
#
_symmetry.space_group_name_H-M   'P 1'
#
loop_
_entity.id
_entity.type
_entity.pdbx_description
1 polymer ?
#
loop_
_entity_poly.entity_id
_entity_poly.type
_entity_poly.pdbx_seq_one_letter_code
_entity_poly.pdbx_strand_id
1 'polypeptide(L)'
;GALRVHWSQKKDKGGRWLPGKIELEKLTSLQRKGEVPFVSVGELKARRDNPQFTRERIPDSVDPSPLLVRDLNGDWLPEIIPTGSNLIYWNEGGMKFKPEPMLSGGRGQFPDAAAIADFTNDGLPDLLTFGPDEKPMVFRGNKTGRFEVPPIVSLTGLKTDLSDPSAVAVGDVDGDGDLDAFIPQYLNPYAAGRAPAPYYDALDGLPAYLLINDGTGKFTDGTL
;
A
#
# COMPACT_ATOMS: atom_id res chain seq x y z
N GLY A 1 24.38 20.15 5.07
CA GLY A 1 24.99 20.50 6.35
C GLY A 1 26.14 19.56 6.70
N ALA A 2 27.03 19.99 7.58
CA ALA A 2 28.11 19.17 8.10
C ALA A 2 27.94 19.01 9.61
N LEU A 3 28.09 17.78 10.07
CA LEU A 3 28.09 17.42 11.49
C LEU A 3 29.46 16.88 11.86
N ARG A 4 29.99 17.36 12.99
CA ARG A 4 31.17 16.75 13.60
C ARG A 4 30.74 15.97 14.82
N VAL A 5 31.08 14.69 14.86
CA VAL A 5 30.82 13.80 16.01
C VAL A 5 32.11 13.52 16.74
N HIS A 6 32.14 13.89 18.00
CA HIS A 6 33.20 13.58 18.91
C HIS A 6 32.84 12.32 19.72
N TRP A 7 33.52 11.27 19.50
CA TRP A 7 33.27 10.00 20.20
C TRP A 7 33.82 10.04 21.63
N SER A 8 33.04 9.59 22.58
CA SER A 8 33.52 9.44 23.95
C SER A 8 34.51 8.26 24.06
N GLN A 9 35.35 8.28 25.08
CA GLN A 9 36.17 7.11 25.38
C GLN A 9 35.42 6.00 26.12
N LYS A 10 34.10 6.16 26.31
CA LYS A 10 33.25 5.18 26.98
C LYS A 10 32.44 4.39 25.98
N LYS A 11 32.29 3.13 26.24
CA LYS A 11 31.39 2.23 25.50
C LYS A 11 30.15 1.94 26.34
N ASP A 12 29.06 1.63 25.66
CA ASP A 12 27.84 1.12 26.31
C ASP A 12 28.04 -0.33 26.83
N LYS A 13 27.00 -0.87 27.45
CA LYS A 13 27.03 -2.27 27.94
C LYS A 13 27.16 -3.30 26.83
N GLY A 14 26.88 -2.94 25.57
CA GLY A 14 27.05 -3.76 24.37
C GLY A 14 28.41 -3.57 23.67
N GLY A 15 29.31 -2.79 24.22
CA GLY A 15 30.63 -2.53 23.66
C GLY A 15 30.70 -1.48 22.56
N ARG A 16 29.60 -0.75 22.30
CA ARG A 16 29.49 0.28 21.25
C ARG A 16 30.00 1.64 21.76
N TRP A 17 30.68 2.38 20.89
CA TRP A 17 31.13 3.73 21.21
C TRP A 17 29.91 4.68 21.28
N LEU A 18 29.91 5.51 22.29
CA LEU A 18 28.85 6.56 22.44
C LEU A 18 29.39 7.89 21.93
N PRO A 19 28.55 8.69 21.25
CA PRO A 19 28.93 10.06 20.93
C PRO A 19 29.01 10.88 22.22
N GLY A 20 30.14 11.53 22.44
CA GLY A 20 30.35 12.45 23.58
C GLY A 20 29.86 13.85 23.32
N LYS A 21 29.94 14.30 22.06
CA LYS A 21 29.50 15.61 21.61
C LYS A 21 29.17 15.55 20.11
N ILE A 22 28.11 16.22 19.72
CA ILE A 22 27.74 16.43 18.31
C ILE A 22 27.70 17.93 18.06
N GLU A 23 28.51 18.41 17.12
CA GLU A 23 28.56 19.81 16.72
C GLU A 23 28.04 19.97 15.31
N LEU A 24 27.15 20.94 15.12
CA LEU A 24 26.71 21.36 13.81
C LEU A 24 27.70 22.39 13.26
N GLU A 25 28.56 21.99 12.32
CA GLU A 25 29.56 22.88 11.73
C GLU A 25 28.96 23.82 10.67
N LYS A 26 28.04 23.28 9.89
CA LYS A 26 27.40 24.03 8.83
C LYS A 26 25.95 23.58 8.63
N LEU A 27 25.03 24.52 8.73
CA LEU A 27 23.64 24.36 8.35
C LEU A 27 23.37 25.16 7.08
N THR A 28 22.95 24.50 6.03
CA THR A 28 22.41 25.16 4.85
C THR A 28 20.92 24.95 4.85
N SER A 29 20.16 26.03 5.02
CA SER A 29 18.72 26.05 4.88
C SER A 29 18.38 26.52 3.47
N LEU A 30 17.62 25.72 2.74
CA LEU A 30 17.07 26.11 1.45
C LEU A 30 15.63 26.52 1.68
N GLN A 31 15.36 27.81 1.53
CA GLN A 31 14.01 28.34 1.55
C GLN A 31 13.56 28.62 0.13
N ARG A 32 12.44 28.04 -0.28
CA ARG A 32 11.84 28.36 -1.57
C ARG A 32 11.30 29.79 -1.54
N LYS A 33 11.72 30.58 -2.50
CA LYS A 33 11.13 31.91 -2.77
C LYS A 33 10.23 31.77 -3.99
N GLY A 34 8.98 32.13 -3.86
CA GLY A 34 7.98 32.06 -4.93
C GLY A 34 6.67 31.45 -4.46
N GLU A 35 5.72 31.33 -5.38
CA GLU A 35 4.41 30.74 -5.10
C GLU A 35 4.52 29.27 -4.71
N VAL A 36 3.56 28.79 -3.91
CA VAL A 36 3.46 27.37 -3.55
C VAL A 36 3.29 26.53 -4.82
N PRO A 37 4.05 25.41 -4.96
CA PRO A 37 4.03 24.62 -6.19
C PRO A 37 2.69 23.91 -6.44
N PHE A 38 1.89 23.77 -5.39
CA PHE A 38 0.60 23.10 -5.43
C PHE A 38 -0.44 23.98 -4.75
N VAL A 39 -1.61 24.06 -5.37
CA VAL A 39 -2.80 24.68 -4.79
C VAL A 39 -3.90 23.64 -4.67
N SER A 40 -4.71 23.74 -3.65
CA SER A 40 -5.89 22.88 -3.54
C SER A 40 -6.90 23.30 -4.62
N VAL A 41 -7.24 22.38 -5.50
CA VAL A 41 -8.19 22.61 -6.60
C VAL A 41 -9.57 22.01 -6.32
N GLY A 42 -9.70 21.20 -5.25
CA GLY A 42 -10.95 20.59 -4.86
C GLY A 42 -10.77 19.61 -3.70
N GLU A 43 -11.89 19.13 -3.21
CA GLU A 43 -11.96 18.09 -2.18
C GLU A 43 -12.84 16.95 -2.68
N LEU A 44 -12.31 15.73 -2.66
CA LEU A 44 -13.09 14.54 -2.94
C LEU A 44 -13.79 14.11 -1.65
N LYS A 45 -15.11 14.23 -1.62
CA LYS A 45 -15.93 13.85 -0.46
C LYS A 45 -16.38 12.41 -0.61
N ALA A 46 -15.81 11.51 0.20
CA ALA A 46 -16.42 10.22 0.44
C ALA A 46 -17.77 10.44 1.14
N ARG A 47 -18.83 9.81 0.66
CA ARG A 47 -20.12 9.78 1.36
C ARG A 47 -19.98 8.96 2.62
N ARG A 48 -19.75 9.62 3.76
CA ARG A 48 -19.59 9.00 5.07
C ARG A 48 -20.86 8.32 5.59
N ASP A 49 -21.99 8.68 5.05
CA ASP A 49 -23.34 8.24 5.44
C ASP A 49 -23.79 6.94 4.75
N ASN A 50 -23.00 6.38 3.83
CA ASN A 50 -23.32 5.10 3.22
C ASN A 50 -22.32 4.01 3.68
N PRO A 51 -22.79 3.00 4.46
CA PRO A 51 -21.93 1.92 4.97
C PRO A 51 -21.21 1.11 3.88
N GLN A 52 -21.67 1.20 2.63
CA GLN A 52 -21.01 0.56 1.48
C GLN A 52 -19.70 1.25 1.08
N PHE A 53 -19.46 2.48 1.54
CA PHE A 53 -18.32 3.30 1.13
C PHE A 53 -17.31 3.56 2.27
N THR A 54 -17.61 3.14 3.49
CA THR A 54 -16.76 3.49 4.64
C THR A 54 -16.38 2.27 5.46
N ARG A 55 -15.09 2.14 5.71
CA ARG A 55 -14.58 1.36 6.85
C ARG A 55 -14.99 2.12 8.12
N GLU A 56 -15.45 1.43 9.18
CA GLU A 56 -15.47 2.01 10.52
C GLU A 56 -14.02 2.31 10.92
N ARG A 57 -13.61 3.54 10.72
CA ARG A 57 -12.31 3.99 11.22
C ARG A 57 -12.39 4.12 12.74
N ILE A 58 -11.43 3.52 13.41
CA ILE A 58 -11.10 3.89 14.77
C ILE A 58 -10.67 5.37 14.71
N PRO A 59 -11.35 6.30 15.45
CA PRO A 59 -11.21 7.74 15.24
C PRO A 59 -9.80 8.32 15.36
N ASP A 60 -8.87 7.58 15.96
CA ASP A 60 -7.51 8.04 16.28
C ASP A 60 -6.40 7.28 15.51
N SER A 61 -6.74 6.44 14.54
CA SER A 61 -5.72 5.80 13.69
C SER A 61 -5.36 6.72 12.52
N VAL A 62 -4.14 7.21 12.52
CA VAL A 62 -3.53 7.96 11.42
C VAL A 62 -2.94 6.95 10.41
N ASP A 63 -3.76 6.02 9.91
CA ASP A 63 -3.37 5.18 8.81
C ASP A 63 -3.81 5.82 7.50
N PRO A 64 -2.89 6.43 6.75
CA PRO A 64 -3.22 6.90 5.42
C PRO A 64 -3.49 5.69 4.53
N SER A 65 -4.75 5.48 4.16
CA SER A 65 -5.05 4.48 3.13
C SER A 65 -4.30 4.83 1.85
N PRO A 66 -3.55 3.90 1.26
CA PRO A 66 -2.90 4.11 -0.02
C PRO A 66 -3.89 4.59 -1.07
N LEU A 67 -3.39 5.32 -2.04
CA LEU A 67 -4.19 5.87 -3.13
C LEU A 67 -3.67 5.29 -4.44
N LEU A 68 -4.55 4.64 -5.19
CA LEU A 68 -4.24 4.19 -6.54
C LEU A 68 -4.82 5.18 -7.54
N VAL A 69 -4.04 5.48 -8.58
CA VAL A 69 -4.44 6.36 -9.67
C VAL A 69 -4.15 5.63 -10.98
N ARG A 70 -5.19 5.26 -11.69
CA ARG A 70 -5.08 4.45 -12.92
C ARG A 70 -6.22 4.77 -13.87
N ASP A 71 -5.91 4.86 -15.16
CA ASP A 71 -6.91 4.82 -16.22
C ASP A 71 -7.43 3.38 -16.34
N LEU A 72 -8.66 3.16 -15.90
CA LEU A 72 -9.28 1.83 -15.86
C LEU A 72 -10.07 1.50 -17.12
N ASN A 73 -10.59 2.51 -17.80
CA ASN A 73 -11.51 2.35 -18.93
C ASN A 73 -10.88 2.73 -20.29
N GLY A 74 -9.62 3.20 -20.29
CA GLY A 74 -8.86 3.54 -21.49
C GLY A 74 -9.23 4.89 -22.12
N ASP A 75 -9.83 5.80 -21.36
CA ASP A 75 -10.25 7.12 -21.86
C ASP A 75 -9.20 8.23 -21.65
N TRP A 76 -8.02 7.89 -21.13
CA TRP A 76 -6.90 8.78 -20.77
C TRP A 76 -7.19 9.74 -19.61
N LEU A 77 -8.24 9.49 -18.85
CA LEU A 77 -8.58 10.23 -17.64
C LEU A 77 -8.46 9.29 -16.44
N PRO A 78 -7.33 9.29 -15.71
CA PRO A 78 -7.12 8.32 -14.64
C PRO A 78 -8.13 8.50 -13.50
N GLU A 79 -8.67 7.38 -13.03
CA GLU A 79 -9.53 7.26 -11.85
C GLU A 79 -8.70 7.34 -10.58
N ILE A 80 -9.37 7.69 -9.48
CA ILE A 80 -8.79 7.69 -8.14
C ILE A 80 -9.49 6.64 -7.29
N ILE A 81 -8.70 5.71 -6.74
CA ILE A 81 -9.17 4.59 -5.92
C ILE A 81 -8.51 4.67 -4.54
N PRO A 82 -9.22 5.17 -3.51
CA PRO A 82 -8.74 5.06 -2.14
C PRO A 82 -8.87 3.60 -1.70
N THR A 83 -7.75 2.93 -1.47
CA THR A 83 -7.75 1.58 -0.91
C THR A 83 -8.33 1.60 0.50
N GLY A 84 -8.75 0.46 1.02
CA GLY A 84 -9.47 0.42 2.30
C GLY A 84 -10.92 0.89 2.21
N SER A 85 -11.40 1.27 1.02
CA SER A 85 -12.79 1.62 0.77
C SER A 85 -13.32 0.97 -0.51
N ASN A 86 -14.63 0.69 -0.55
CA ASN A 86 -15.28 0.19 -1.77
C ASN A 86 -15.64 1.35 -2.71
N LEU A 87 -14.67 2.12 -3.16
CA LEU A 87 -14.93 3.37 -3.87
C LEU A 87 -13.98 3.58 -5.04
N ILE A 88 -14.52 3.97 -6.17
CA ILE A 88 -13.80 4.55 -7.31
C ILE A 88 -14.34 5.95 -7.54
N TYR A 89 -13.46 6.92 -7.71
CA TYR A 89 -13.79 8.23 -8.24
C TYR A 89 -13.51 8.25 -9.74
N TRP A 90 -14.55 8.09 -10.54
CA TRP A 90 -14.49 8.17 -11.99
C TRP A 90 -14.19 9.59 -12.44
N ASN A 91 -13.16 9.76 -13.25
CA ASN A 91 -12.74 11.05 -13.77
C ASN A 91 -13.57 11.43 -15.00
N GLU A 92 -14.40 12.46 -14.89
CA GLU A 92 -15.22 12.98 -15.98
C GLU A 92 -14.52 14.13 -16.75
N GLY A 93 -13.23 14.33 -16.49
CA GLY A 93 -12.49 15.47 -17.03
C GLY A 93 -12.76 16.79 -16.31
N GLY A 94 -11.90 17.79 -16.55
CA GLY A 94 -12.03 19.12 -15.93
C GLY A 94 -12.05 19.12 -14.41
N MET A 95 -11.33 18.20 -13.76
CA MET A 95 -11.30 17.99 -12.31
C MET A 95 -12.66 17.62 -11.69
N LYS A 96 -13.51 16.99 -12.45
CA LYS A 96 -14.78 16.45 -11.96
C LYS A 96 -14.66 14.95 -11.74
N PHE A 97 -15.11 14.51 -10.59
CA PHE A 97 -15.04 13.11 -10.19
C PHE A 97 -16.39 12.63 -9.69
N LYS A 98 -16.82 11.47 -10.20
CA LYS A 98 -18.06 10.81 -9.81
C LYS A 98 -17.74 9.59 -8.93
N PRO A 99 -18.13 9.57 -7.64
CA PRO A 99 -17.89 8.42 -6.79
C PRO A 99 -18.91 7.30 -7.09
N GLU A 100 -18.40 6.07 -7.26
CA GLU A 100 -19.20 4.87 -7.42
C GLU A 100 -18.57 3.70 -6.66
N PRO A 101 -19.36 2.66 -6.26
CA PRO A 101 -18.81 1.46 -5.67
C PRO A 101 -17.80 0.77 -6.60
N MET A 102 -16.68 0.34 -6.04
CA MET A 102 -15.67 -0.43 -6.77
C MET A 102 -16.17 -1.84 -7.10
N LEU A 103 -16.74 -2.52 -6.11
CA LEU A 103 -17.31 -3.85 -6.25
C LEU A 103 -18.79 -3.84 -5.93
N SER A 104 -19.61 -4.47 -6.78
CA SER A 104 -21.04 -4.63 -6.54
C SER A 104 -21.30 -5.65 -5.42
N GLY A 105 -22.18 -5.32 -4.48
CA GLY A 105 -22.54 -6.22 -3.36
C GLY A 105 -21.51 -6.30 -2.23
N GLY A 106 -20.45 -5.53 -2.29
CA GLY A 106 -19.38 -5.54 -1.30
C GLY A 106 -19.81 -4.98 0.05
N ARG A 107 -20.25 -5.88 0.93
CA ARG A 107 -20.24 -5.64 2.38
C ARG A 107 -18.94 -6.25 2.91
N GLY A 108 -17.90 -5.46 3.10
CA GLY A 108 -16.65 -6.02 3.61
C GLY A 108 -15.67 -4.92 4.01
N GLN A 109 -14.75 -5.29 4.87
CA GLN A 109 -13.56 -4.51 5.09
C GLN A 109 -12.70 -4.67 3.82
N PHE A 110 -12.36 -3.55 3.19
CA PHE A 110 -11.38 -3.53 2.12
C PHE A 110 -10.03 -3.30 2.78
N PRO A 111 -9.06 -4.20 2.60
CA PRO A 111 -7.71 -4.01 3.11
C PRO A 111 -7.08 -2.75 2.51
N ASP A 112 -6.18 -2.16 3.25
CA ASP A 112 -5.46 -0.98 2.78
C ASP A 112 -4.47 -1.34 1.66
N ALA A 113 -3.98 -2.58 1.60
CA ALA A 113 -3.08 -3.05 0.57
C ALA A 113 -3.85 -3.48 -0.70
N ALA A 114 -3.50 -2.87 -1.82
CA ALA A 114 -4.03 -3.23 -3.13
C ALA A 114 -3.08 -2.79 -4.25
N ALA A 115 -3.21 -3.43 -5.42
CA ALA A 115 -2.52 -3.05 -6.65
C ALA A 115 -3.45 -3.20 -7.84
N ILE A 116 -3.22 -2.40 -8.89
CA ILE A 116 -3.92 -2.50 -10.17
C ILE A 116 -2.90 -2.76 -11.27
N ALA A 117 -2.97 -3.94 -11.87
CA ALA A 117 -2.12 -4.37 -12.97
C ALA A 117 -2.83 -5.48 -13.75
N ASP A 118 -2.33 -5.81 -14.93
CA ASP A 118 -2.82 -6.96 -15.70
C ASP A 118 -2.20 -8.24 -15.13
N PHE A 119 -2.89 -8.88 -14.19
CA PHE A 119 -2.47 -10.14 -13.56
C PHE A 119 -2.96 -11.36 -14.31
N THR A 120 -3.85 -11.19 -15.27
CA THR A 120 -4.45 -12.30 -16.03
C THR A 120 -4.02 -12.33 -17.49
N ASN A 121 -3.11 -11.42 -17.90
CA ASN A 121 -2.58 -11.30 -19.26
C ASN A 121 -3.65 -11.12 -20.35
N ASP A 122 -4.76 -10.50 -20.00
CA ASP A 122 -5.84 -10.24 -20.96
C ASP A 122 -5.80 -8.81 -21.55
N GLY A 123 -4.81 -8.01 -21.12
CA GLY A 123 -4.59 -6.63 -21.56
C GLY A 123 -5.44 -5.61 -20.80
N LEU A 124 -6.18 -6.02 -19.77
CA LEU A 124 -7.03 -5.15 -18.95
C LEU A 124 -6.48 -5.05 -17.51
N PRO A 125 -6.65 -3.91 -16.84
CA PRO A 125 -6.19 -3.76 -15.47
C PRO A 125 -7.09 -4.53 -14.48
N ASP A 126 -6.49 -5.50 -13.78
CA ASP A 126 -7.10 -6.26 -12.69
C ASP A 126 -6.82 -5.61 -11.35
N LEU A 127 -7.61 -5.93 -10.33
CA LEU A 127 -7.41 -5.51 -8.95
C LEU A 127 -6.92 -6.68 -8.11
N LEU A 128 -5.69 -6.60 -7.61
CA LEU A 128 -5.20 -7.45 -6.54
C LEU A 128 -5.45 -6.78 -5.19
N THR A 129 -6.10 -7.47 -4.28
CA THR A 129 -6.32 -7.05 -2.90
C THR A 129 -6.38 -8.28 -1.98
N PHE A 130 -6.74 -8.10 -0.71
CA PHE A 130 -6.74 -9.18 0.27
C PHE A 130 -8.14 -9.36 0.87
N GLY A 131 -8.52 -10.60 1.12
CA GLY A 131 -9.79 -10.95 1.76
C GLY A 131 -9.79 -10.75 3.28
N PRO A 132 -10.92 -11.01 3.93
CA PRO A 132 -11.02 -10.96 5.39
C PRO A 132 -10.09 -11.93 6.13
N ASP A 133 -9.66 -12.99 5.45
CA ASP A 133 -8.68 -13.99 5.90
C ASP A 133 -7.26 -13.68 5.37
N GLU A 134 -7.07 -12.44 4.91
CA GLU A 134 -5.81 -11.89 4.37
C GLU A 134 -5.24 -12.64 3.16
N LYS A 135 -6.05 -13.51 2.53
CA LYS A 135 -5.67 -14.16 1.29
C LYS A 135 -5.75 -13.23 0.10
N PRO A 136 -4.78 -13.29 -0.82
CA PRO A 136 -4.83 -12.50 -2.04
C PRO A 136 -6.03 -12.90 -2.91
N MET A 137 -6.70 -11.90 -3.43
CA MET A 137 -7.83 -12.01 -4.34
C MET A 137 -7.59 -11.14 -5.55
N VAL A 138 -7.71 -11.72 -6.74
CA VAL A 138 -7.66 -10.99 -8.00
C VAL A 138 -9.06 -10.83 -8.56
N PHE A 139 -9.51 -9.61 -8.72
CA PHE A 139 -10.76 -9.28 -9.42
C PHE A 139 -10.40 -8.87 -10.85
N ARG A 140 -10.85 -9.64 -11.82
CA ARG A 140 -10.60 -9.33 -13.23
C ARG A 140 -11.22 -8.00 -13.61
N GLY A 141 -10.44 -7.21 -14.33
CA GLY A 141 -10.96 -6.02 -14.99
C GLY A 141 -11.73 -6.35 -16.25
N ASN A 142 -12.55 -5.41 -16.69
CA ASN A 142 -13.21 -5.51 -17.96
C ASN A 142 -13.08 -4.20 -18.76
N LYS A 143 -13.48 -4.23 -20.01
CA LYS A 143 -13.33 -3.08 -20.94
C LYS A 143 -14.04 -1.80 -20.49
N THR A 144 -14.89 -1.85 -19.50
CA THR A 144 -15.55 -0.67 -18.93
C THR A 144 -14.84 -0.15 -17.68
N GLY A 145 -13.66 -0.72 -17.33
CA GLY A 145 -12.91 -0.38 -16.14
C GLY A 145 -13.51 -0.91 -14.84
N ARG A 146 -14.49 -1.83 -14.93
CA ARG A 146 -15.11 -2.45 -13.75
C ARG A 146 -14.45 -3.76 -13.42
N PHE A 147 -14.50 -4.14 -12.14
CA PHE A 147 -13.97 -5.40 -11.65
C PHE A 147 -15.09 -6.44 -11.51
N GLU A 148 -14.78 -7.65 -11.94
CA GLU A 148 -15.73 -8.76 -11.97
C GLU A 148 -15.76 -9.50 -10.64
N VAL A 149 -16.93 -10.01 -10.27
CA VAL A 149 -17.15 -10.88 -9.11
C VAL A 149 -17.71 -12.22 -9.57
N PRO A 150 -17.30 -13.37 -8.96
CA PRO A 150 -16.39 -13.50 -7.83
C PRO A 150 -14.91 -13.32 -8.22
N PRO A 151 -14.03 -13.01 -7.24
CA PRO A 151 -12.59 -12.93 -7.50
C PRO A 151 -11.99 -14.32 -7.74
N ILE A 152 -10.82 -14.32 -8.37
CA ILE A 152 -9.90 -15.45 -8.34
C ILE A 152 -9.28 -15.48 -6.94
N VAL A 153 -9.51 -16.53 -6.18
CA VAL A 153 -8.87 -16.75 -4.88
C VAL A 153 -7.93 -17.93 -5.04
N SER A 154 -6.64 -17.66 -5.13
CA SER A 154 -5.67 -18.74 -5.25
C SER A 154 -4.32 -18.30 -4.71
N LEU A 155 -3.89 -18.98 -3.68
CA LEU A 155 -2.55 -18.95 -3.18
C LEU A 155 -2.18 -20.33 -2.65
N THR A 156 -1.15 -20.91 -3.21
CA THR A 156 -0.63 -22.19 -2.81
C THR A 156 0.79 -22.07 -2.25
N GLY A 157 1.14 -22.94 -1.31
CA GLY A 157 2.52 -23.06 -0.81
C GLY A 157 2.91 -22.09 0.30
N LEU A 158 2.03 -21.22 0.80
CA LEU A 158 2.35 -20.38 1.95
C LEU A 158 2.73 -21.23 3.17
N LYS A 159 3.90 -20.94 3.72
CA LYS A 159 4.40 -21.59 4.94
C LYS A 159 3.78 -21.01 6.21
N THR A 160 3.35 -19.75 6.15
CA THR A 160 2.67 -19.02 7.22
C THR A 160 1.56 -18.17 6.62
N ASP A 161 0.53 -17.88 7.39
CA ASP A 161 -0.53 -16.98 6.93
C ASP A 161 0.01 -15.55 6.76
N LEU A 162 -0.47 -14.86 5.72
CA LEU A 162 -0.30 -13.42 5.60
C LEU A 162 -1.01 -12.76 6.78
N SER A 163 -0.38 -11.75 7.34
CA SER A 163 -0.93 -10.96 8.42
C SER A 163 -0.65 -9.48 8.15
N ASP A 164 -1.70 -8.68 8.17
CA ASP A 164 -1.62 -7.22 8.03
C ASP A 164 -0.79 -6.75 6.80
N PRO A 165 -1.15 -7.17 5.56
CA PRO A 165 -0.48 -6.70 4.35
C PRO A 165 -0.62 -5.18 4.24
N SER A 166 0.51 -4.48 4.10
CA SER A 166 0.58 -3.01 4.20
C SER A 166 0.77 -2.30 2.87
N ALA A 167 1.28 -3.00 1.89
CA ALA A 167 1.49 -2.49 0.54
C ALA A 167 1.58 -3.65 -0.47
N VAL A 168 1.58 -3.32 -1.74
CA VAL A 168 1.87 -4.26 -2.84
C VAL A 168 2.82 -3.58 -3.81
N ALA A 169 3.93 -4.24 -4.13
CA ALA A 169 4.76 -3.88 -5.27
C ALA A 169 4.57 -4.93 -6.36
N VAL A 170 4.52 -4.51 -7.61
CA VAL A 170 4.22 -5.36 -8.77
C VAL A 170 5.37 -5.33 -9.76
N GLY A 171 5.75 -6.48 -10.29
CA GLY A 171 6.79 -6.61 -11.32
C GLY A 171 6.98 -8.05 -11.73
N ASP A 172 7.49 -8.28 -12.94
CA ASP A 172 7.93 -9.59 -13.43
C ASP A 172 9.31 -9.88 -12.80
N VAL A 173 9.36 -10.75 -11.77
CA VAL A 173 10.59 -10.97 -11.01
C VAL A 173 11.37 -12.19 -11.46
N ASP A 174 10.74 -13.14 -12.14
CA ASP A 174 11.38 -14.36 -12.64
C ASP A 174 11.61 -14.32 -14.17
N GLY A 175 11.07 -13.31 -14.86
CA GLY A 175 11.32 -13.05 -16.27
C GLY A 175 10.46 -13.89 -17.21
N ASP A 176 9.31 -14.38 -16.75
CA ASP A 176 8.39 -15.19 -17.52
C ASP A 176 7.35 -14.36 -18.31
N GLY A 177 7.26 -13.07 -18.02
CA GLY A 177 6.37 -12.10 -18.67
C GLY A 177 5.07 -11.86 -17.88
N ASP A 178 4.84 -12.57 -16.79
CA ASP A 178 3.68 -12.42 -15.92
C ASP A 178 4.01 -11.44 -14.78
N LEU A 179 3.01 -10.75 -14.26
CA LEU A 179 3.24 -9.78 -13.18
C LEU A 179 3.06 -10.44 -11.82
N ASP A 180 4.14 -10.45 -11.05
CA ASP A 180 4.22 -10.95 -9.68
C ASP A 180 3.92 -9.88 -8.66
N ALA A 181 3.79 -10.27 -7.39
CA ALA A 181 3.51 -9.36 -6.30
C ALA A 181 4.45 -9.58 -5.10
N PHE A 182 5.07 -8.49 -4.64
CA PHE A 182 5.80 -8.46 -3.38
C PHE A 182 4.95 -7.79 -2.32
N ILE A 183 4.76 -8.46 -1.17
CA ILE A 183 3.84 -8.08 -0.10
C ILE A 183 4.61 -7.87 1.20
N PRO A 184 4.95 -6.64 1.57
CA PRO A 184 5.42 -6.34 2.92
C PRO A 184 4.27 -6.41 3.91
N GLN A 185 4.55 -6.85 5.13
CA GLN A 185 3.60 -6.92 6.22
C GLN A 185 3.94 -5.90 7.30
N TYR A 186 2.91 -5.35 7.93
CA TYR A 186 3.07 -4.41 9.02
C TYR A 186 2.79 -5.09 10.36
N LEU A 187 3.74 -5.00 11.26
CA LEU A 187 3.52 -5.39 12.66
C LEU A 187 3.26 -4.12 13.47
N ASN A 188 2.05 -3.98 13.99
CA ASN A 188 1.75 -2.86 14.87
C ASN A 188 2.56 -2.97 16.18
N PRO A 189 3.56 -2.09 16.42
CA PRO A 189 4.43 -2.20 17.59
C PRO A 189 3.70 -1.95 18.91
N TYR A 190 2.51 -1.37 18.85
CA TYR A 190 1.68 -1.07 20.03
C TYR A 190 0.60 -2.13 20.25
N ALA A 191 0.45 -3.10 19.35
CA ALA A 191 -0.49 -4.19 19.56
C ALA A 191 -0.15 -4.99 20.81
N ALA A 192 -1.17 -5.41 21.55
CA ALA A 192 -1.05 -6.20 22.77
C ALA A 192 -0.23 -5.54 23.90
N GLY A 193 -0.17 -4.20 23.96
CA GLY A 193 0.51 -3.48 25.05
C GLY A 193 2.02 -3.62 25.07
N ARG A 194 2.64 -4.02 23.97
CA ARG A 194 4.10 -4.08 23.83
C ARG A 194 4.66 -2.67 23.70
N ALA A 195 5.74 -2.39 24.42
CA ALA A 195 6.54 -1.21 24.14
C ALA A 195 7.31 -1.45 22.83
N PRO A 196 7.38 -0.46 21.93
CA PRO A 196 8.16 -0.61 20.72
C PRO A 196 9.62 -0.89 21.06
N ALA A 197 10.22 -1.91 20.42
CA ALA A 197 11.65 -2.14 20.49
C ALA A 197 12.39 -0.93 19.89
N PRO A 198 13.64 -0.63 20.30
CA PRO A 198 14.41 0.45 19.69
C PRO A 198 14.52 0.23 18.18
N TYR A 199 14.15 1.21 17.40
CA TYR A 199 14.03 1.15 15.91
C TYR A 199 15.30 0.69 15.18
N TYR A 200 16.47 0.79 15.79
CA TYR A 200 17.75 0.56 15.11
C TYR A 200 18.28 -0.88 15.18
N ASP A 201 17.59 -1.75 15.91
CA ASP A 201 17.93 -3.17 16.01
C ASP A 201 16.69 -4.09 16.15
N ALA A 202 15.52 -3.59 15.73
CA ALA A 202 14.31 -4.36 15.71
C ALA A 202 14.42 -5.49 14.64
N LEU A 203 14.46 -6.73 15.11
CA LEU A 203 14.42 -7.95 14.29
C LEU A 203 13.06 -8.65 14.45
N ASP A 204 12.05 -7.89 14.86
CA ASP A 204 10.72 -8.36 15.22
C ASP A 204 9.66 -8.06 14.15
N GLY A 205 10.07 -7.62 12.96
CA GLY A 205 9.17 -7.42 11.82
C GLY A 205 8.59 -8.74 11.30
N LEU A 206 7.40 -8.65 10.71
CA LEU A 206 6.82 -9.78 9.98
C LEU A 206 7.58 -9.99 8.65
N PRO A 207 7.70 -11.24 8.16
CA PRO A 207 8.34 -11.50 6.88
C PRO A 207 7.55 -10.87 5.74
N ALA A 208 8.25 -10.44 4.69
CA ALA A 208 7.61 -10.09 3.44
C ALA A 208 7.42 -11.35 2.59
N TYR A 209 6.44 -11.35 1.70
CA TYR A 209 6.17 -12.45 0.79
C TYR A 209 6.39 -12.03 -0.66
N LEU A 210 6.95 -12.96 -1.43
CA LEU A 210 7.01 -12.88 -2.88
C LEU A 210 5.99 -13.88 -3.43
N LEU A 211 5.00 -13.39 -4.13
CA LEU A 211 3.96 -14.18 -4.76
C LEU A 211 4.21 -14.24 -6.25
N ILE A 212 4.51 -15.43 -6.77
CA ILE A 212 4.74 -15.69 -8.19
C ILE A 212 3.40 -16.01 -8.85
N ASN A 213 3.07 -15.27 -9.89
CA ASN A 213 1.87 -15.43 -10.70
C ASN A 213 2.09 -16.50 -11.78
N ASP A 214 1.03 -17.15 -12.21
CA ASP A 214 1.04 -18.09 -13.34
C ASP A 214 0.41 -17.50 -14.61
N GLY A 215 0.27 -16.16 -14.67
CA GLY A 215 -0.36 -15.44 -15.77
C GLY A 215 -1.89 -15.55 -15.82
N THR A 216 -2.49 -16.22 -14.86
CA THR A 216 -3.96 -16.35 -14.76
C THR A 216 -4.55 -15.67 -13.51
N GLY A 217 -3.74 -14.92 -12.77
CA GLY A 217 -4.09 -14.30 -11.49
C GLY A 217 -4.02 -15.28 -10.31
N LYS A 218 -3.38 -16.43 -10.48
CA LYS A 218 -3.13 -17.39 -9.39
C LYS A 218 -1.68 -17.33 -8.96
N PHE A 219 -1.48 -17.30 -7.67
CA PHE A 219 -0.17 -17.12 -7.08
C PHE A 219 0.34 -18.36 -6.36
N THR A 220 1.65 -18.51 -6.34
CA THR A 220 2.40 -19.44 -5.50
C THR A 220 3.40 -18.66 -4.64
N ASP A 221 3.73 -19.19 -3.45
CA ASP A 221 4.75 -18.59 -2.59
C ASP A 221 6.15 -18.83 -3.19
N GLY A 222 6.79 -17.76 -3.64
CA GLY A 222 8.17 -17.72 -4.12
C GLY A 222 9.16 -17.21 -3.07
N THR A 223 8.74 -17.03 -1.82
CA THR A 223 9.59 -16.55 -0.74
C THR A 223 10.66 -17.59 -0.38
N LEU A 224 11.91 -17.19 -0.29
CA LEU A 224 13.08 -18.04 0.01
C LEU A 224 13.20 -18.41 1.51
#